data_4e97cc2b4ffa07b40658fc8f793528f2
#
_entry.id   4e97cc2b4ffa07b40658fc8f793528f2
#
_cell.length_a   1.000
_cell.length_b   1.000
_cell.length_c   1.000
_cell.angle_alpha   90.00
_cell.angle_beta   90.00
_cell.angle_gamma   90.00
#
_symmetry.space_group_name_H-M   'P 1'
#
loop_
_entity.id
_entity.type
_entity.pdbx_description
1 polymer ?
#
loop_
_entity_poly.entity_id
_entity_poly.type
_entity_poly.pdbx_seq_one_letter_code
_entity_poly.pdbx_strand_id
1 'polypeptide(L)'
;MNANVLNTRNGFKIPSEREDVLFNSEQQITLEDIDEKIIQQLQELYDSHVRETRERSRNEIKKYIQTQAPRYNSFLRNDQILDTIPPNLNDDKKEEFLYKLSFDARKKIDEKLNSFIEKKQINPYAIESIKQDLKNKTAYDTDSLADYMFRRKAIIKLFDKLLDADANGKYKLEKDIHNLIFPMGLTNNEVNYESHNLWLLDERFTTYQFIASDKSITSICQKKSSKEPDLLLLNSDDFFDNRISFGNGNVGEISSLVIFEFKRPGDTAHQKTKNNYRWEFSELLDKYFDDFIYNENKKNYKGQHVIVDKATPKFGYIIMDVIPKSLADYNEGKGWHKTPFNSYYKMIDGLNLHIEVLTFRQLIKNASERHNPFFNKLFTTH
;
A
#
# COMPACT_ATOMS: atom_id res chain seq x y z
N MET A 1 -35.26 -13.52 42.04
CA MET A 1 -35.58 -14.00 43.36
C MET A 1 -37.05 -14.30 43.42
N ASN A 2 -37.40 -15.51 43.85
CA ASN A 2 -38.81 -15.89 43.88
C ASN A 2 -39.46 -15.24 45.09
N ALA A 3 -40.38 -14.33 44.90
CA ALA A 3 -41.09 -13.61 45.99
C ALA A 3 -41.77 -14.53 47.03
N ASN A 4 -41.80 -15.83 46.76
CA ASN A 4 -42.39 -16.85 47.64
C ASN A 4 -41.64 -17.04 48.98
N VAL A 5 -40.39 -16.58 49.11
CA VAL A 5 -39.62 -16.67 50.37
C VAL A 5 -40.17 -15.69 51.43
N LEU A 6 -40.77 -14.61 50.98
CA LEU A 6 -41.32 -13.57 51.85
C LEU A 6 -42.84 -13.71 52.03
N ASN A 7 -43.41 -14.89 51.71
CA ASN A 7 -44.85 -15.12 51.81
C ASN A 7 -45.23 -15.52 53.25
N THR A 8 -46.14 -14.80 53.83
CA THR A 8 -46.64 -14.99 55.19
C THR A 8 -47.24 -16.38 55.52
N ARG A 9 -47.51 -17.22 54.48
CA ARG A 9 -47.97 -18.60 54.65
C ARG A 9 -46.97 -19.50 55.39
N ASN A 10 -45.67 -19.12 55.44
CA ASN A 10 -44.63 -19.91 56.09
C ASN A 10 -44.26 -19.38 57.47
N GLY A 11 -45.14 -18.63 58.10
CA GLY A 11 -44.91 -18.14 59.45
C GLY A 11 -43.94 -16.97 59.61
N PHE A 12 -43.71 -16.28 58.57
CA PHE A 12 -42.83 -15.13 58.44
C PHE A 12 -43.42 -13.89 59.12
N LYS A 13 -42.68 -13.27 60.08
CA LYS A 13 -43.06 -12.02 60.74
C LYS A 13 -42.13 -10.92 60.35
N ILE A 14 -42.67 -9.82 59.82
CA ILE A 14 -41.92 -8.60 59.55
C ILE A 14 -41.94 -7.74 60.80
N PRO A 15 -40.79 -7.40 61.40
CA PRO A 15 -40.74 -6.48 62.53
C PRO A 15 -41.25 -5.11 62.14
N SER A 16 -41.88 -4.41 63.09
CA SER A 16 -42.42 -3.07 62.87
C SER A 16 -41.36 -2.03 62.50
N GLU A 17 -40.12 -2.28 62.84
CA GLU A 17 -38.97 -1.39 62.59
C GLU A 17 -38.18 -1.75 61.38
N ARG A 18 -38.56 -2.80 60.65
CA ARG A 18 -37.88 -3.28 59.44
C ARG A 18 -36.37 -3.62 59.58
N GLU A 19 -35.97 -3.94 60.84
CA GLU A 19 -34.56 -4.24 61.09
C GLU A 19 -34.22 -5.72 60.89
N ASP A 20 -35.19 -6.63 60.99
CA ASP A 20 -34.99 -8.06 60.83
C ASP A 20 -36.23 -8.81 60.32
N VAL A 21 -36.02 -9.96 59.71
CA VAL A 21 -37.09 -10.86 59.26
C VAL A 21 -36.96 -12.18 60.04
N LEU A 22 -37.93 -12.45 60.88
CA LEU A 22 -37.93 -13.66 61.72
C LEU A 22 -38.80 -14.76 61.13
N PHE A 23 -38.24 -15.95 60.98
CA PHE A 23 -38.96 -17.18 60.62
C PHE A 23 -39.26 -18.03 61.79
N ASN A 24 -40.44 -18.67 61.84
CA ASN A 24 -40.79 -19.60 62.86
C ASN A 24 -39.96 -20.90 62.75
N SER A 25 -39.22 -21.12 63.78
CA SER A 25 -38.69 -22.32 64.42
C SER A 25 -37.84 -23.35 63.65
N GLU A 26 -37.76 -23.43 62.40
CA GLU A 26 -36.92 -24.47 61.76
C GLU A 26 -36.00 -24.01 60.56
N GLN A 27 -36.16 -22.82 60.07
CA GLN A 27 -35.26 -22.23 59.10
C GLN A 27 -34.98 -20.77 59.44
N GLN A 28 -33.89 -20.54 60.13
CA GLN A 28 -33.38 -19.18 60.36
C GLN A 28 -32.77 -18.61 59.11
N ILE A 29 -33.55 -17.93 58.31
CA ILE A 29 -33.05 -17.10 57.16
C ILE A 29 -33.07 -15.65 57.69
N THR A 30 -31.93 -15.03 57.76
CA THR A 30 -31.77 -13.64 58.18
C THR A 30 -31.93 -12.70 56.98
N LEU A 31 -32.12 -11.42 57.23
CA LEU A 31 -32.04 -10.39 56.17
C LEU A 31 -30.66 -10.38 55.50
N GLU A 32 -29.62 -10.64 56.30
CA GLU A 32 -28.24 -10.74 55.80
C GLU A 32 -28.10 -11.88 54.78
N ASP A 33 -28.67 -13.07 55.04
CA ASP A 33 -28.68 -14.20 54.08
C ASP A 33 -29.39 -13.85 52.76
N ILE A 34 -30.45 -13.05 52.87
CA ILE A 34 -31.20 -12.57 51.66
C ILE A 34 -30.36 -11.55 50.91
N ASP A 35 -29.76 -10.59 51.59
CA ASP A 35 -28.92 -9.57 50.96
C ASP A 35 -27.68 -10.18 50.31
N GLU A 36 -27.01 -11.11 51.00
CA GLU A 36 -25.87 -11.85 50.40
C GLU A 36 -26.29 -12.59 49.12
N LYS A 37 -27.45 -13.25 49.13
CA LYS A 37 -27.94 -13.96 47.94
C LYS A 37 -28.32 -13.02 46.79
N ILE A 38 -28.90 -11.85 47.12
CA ILE A 38 -29.20 -10.79 46.15
C ILE A 38 -27.91 -10.25 45.55
N ILE A 39 -26.93 -9.94 46.40
CA ILE A 39 -25.63 -9.44 45.95
C ILE A 39 -24.93 -10.47 45.05
N GLN A 40 -24.92 -11.74 45.45
CA GLN A 40 -24.36 -12.81 44.64
C GLN A 40 -25.04 -12.92 43.25
N GLN A 41 -26.36 -12.91 43.19
CA GLN A 41 -27.09 -12.98 41.92
C GLN A 41 -26.90 -11.73 41.07
N LEU A 42 -26.82 -10.54 41.68
CA LEU A 42 -26.51 -9.31 40.99
C LEU A 42 -25.09 -9.33 40.42
N GLN A 43 -24.13 -9.86 41.17
CA GLN A 43 -22.75 -10.03 40.69
C GLN A 43 -22.68 -11.00 39.49
N GLU A 44 -23.35 -12.16 39.57
CA GLU A 44 -23.41 -13.15 38.51
C GLU A 44 -24.04 -12.55 37.23
N LEU A 45 -25.13 -11.80 37.35
CA LEU A 45 -25.79 -11.11 36.24
C LEU A 45 -24.92 -10.00 35.68
N TYR A 46 -24.29 -9.22 36.53
CA TYR A 46 -23.37 -8.15 36.12
C TYR A 46 -22.17 -8.71 35.38
N ASP A 47 -21.54 -9.76 35.93
CA ASP A 47 -20.39 -10.43 35.27
C ASP A 47 -20.76 -11.03 33.94
N SER A 48 -21.94 -11.63 33.80
CA SER A 48 -22.42 -12.16 32.52
C SER A 48 -22.60 -11.04 31.49
N HIS A 49 -23.25 -9.96 31.89
CA HIS A 49 -23.47 -8.81 31.03
C HIS A 49 -22.15 -8.11 30.62
N VAL A 50 -21.22 -7.98 31.55
CA VAL A 50 -19.89 -7.43 31.29
C VAL A 50 -19.12 -8.33 30.34
N ARG A 51 -19.16 -9.65 30.48
CA ARG A 51 -18.50 -10.60 29.56
C ARG A 51 -19.08 -10.50 28.17
N GLU A 52 -20.40 -10.53 28.01
CA GLU A 52 -21.05 -10.38 26.71
C GLU A 52 -20.68 -9.05 26.01
N THR A 53 -20.69 -7.97 26.78
CA THR A 53 -20.34 -6.64 26.27
C THR A 53 -18.87 -6.59 25.84
N ARG A 54 -17.95 -7.18 26.61
CA ARG A 54 -16.54 -7.27 26.26
C ARG A 54 -16.30 -8.13 25.01
N GLU A 55 -16.95 -9.28 24.92
CA GLU A 55 -16.83 -10.14 23.73
C GLU A 55 -17.33 -9.45 22.46
N ARG A 56 -18.47 -8.75 22.54
CA ARG A 56 -18.99 -7.97 21.42
C ARG A 56 -18.00 -6.89 21.01
N SER A 57 -17.54 -6.07 21.96
CA SER A 57 -16.57 -5.01 21.71
C SER A 57 -15.27 -5.56 21.09
N ARG A 58 -14.74 -6.65 21.63
CA ARG A 58 -13.55 -7.32 21.10
C ARG A 58 -13.74 -7.77 19.66
N ASN A 59 -14.88 -8.36 19.33
CA ASN A 59 -15.19 -8.81 17.96
C ASN A 59 -15.33 -7.63 16.99
N GLU A 60 -15.94 -6.52 17.42
CA GLU A 60 -16.03 -5.29 16.63
C GLU A 60 -14.66 -4.69 16.35
N ILE A 61 -13.78 -4.65 17.36
CA ILE A 61 -12.41 -4.15 17.21
C ILE A 61 -11.60 -5.07 16.32
N LYS A 62 -11.69 -6.40 16.48
CA LYS A 62 -11.04 -7.36 15.58
C LYS A 62 -11.46 -7.16 14.15
N LYS A 63 -12.75 -7.00 13.89
CA LYS A 63 -13.29 -6.72 12.56
C LYS A 63 -12.75 -5.40 12.00
N TYR A 64 -12.73 -4.34 12.82
CA TYR A 64 -12.19 -3.05 12.43
C TYR A 64 -10.72 -3.15 12.02
N ILE A 65 -9.88 -3.79 12.85
CA ILE A 65 -8.46 -4.02 12.55
C ILE A 65 -8.31 -4.77 11.22
N GLN A 66 -9.05 -5.87 11.04
CA GLN A 66 -8.94 -6.71 9.84
C GLN A 66 -9.38 -6.02 8.54
N THR A 67 -10.35 -5.10 8.62
CA THR A 67 -10.96 -4.52 7.42
C THR A 67 -10.50 -3.11 7.11
N GLN A 68 -10.15 -2.31 8.14
CA GLN A 68 -9.88 -0.89 7.99
C GLN A 68 -8.50 -0.46 8.53
N ALA A 69 -7.96 -1.18 9.53
CA ALA A 69 -6.75 -0.78 10.22
C ALA A 69 -5.73 -1.91 10.41
N PRO A 70 -5.28 -2.58 9.32
CA PRO A 70 -4.36 -3.73 9.41
C PRO A 70 -3.00 -3.40 10.03
N ARG A 71 -2.67 -2.12 10.17
CA ARG A 71 -1.50 -1.61 10.91
C ARG A 71 -1.50 -1.92 12.41
N TYR A 72 -2.56 -2.56 12.92
CA TYR A 72 -2.69 -3.01 14.32
C TYR A 72 -2.89 -4.52 14.43
N ASN A 73 -2.56 -5.29 13.40
CA ASN A 73 -2.74 -6.74 13.39
C ASN A 73 -2.03 -7.47 14.54
N SER A 74 -0.94 -6.93 15.06
CA SER A 74 -0.25 -7.47 16.23
C SER A 74 -1.15 -7.60 17.46
N PHE A 75 -2.13 -6.71 17.62
CA PHE A 75 -3.07 -6.75 18.73
C PHE A 75 -4.10 -7.88 18.63
N LEU A 76 -4.37 -8.42 17.44
CA LEU A 76 -5.32 -9.53 17.26
C LEU A 76 -4.94 -10.79 18.04
N ARG A 77 -3.66 -10.93 18.41
CA ARG A 77 -3.12 -12.06 19.17
C ARG A 77 -3.19 -11.88 20.68
N ASN A 78 -3.65 -10.73 21.16
CA ASN A 78 -3.67 -10.40 22.58
C ASN A 78 -5.04 -9.85 23.00
N ASP A 79 -5.94 -10.76 23.38
CA ASP A 79 -7.29 -10.41 23.82
C ASP A 79 -7.30 -9.48 25.05
N GLN A 80 -6.29 -9.60 25.94
CA GLN A 80 -6.20 -8.73 27.11
C GLN A 80 -5.99 -7.26 26.72
N ILE A 81 -5.21 -7.00 25.66
CA ILE A 81 -5.04 -5.64 25.14
C ILE A 81 -6.35 -5.13 24.53
N LEU A 82 -7.04 -5.97 23.77
CA LEU A 82 -8.31 -5.59 23.16
C LEU A 82 -9.39 -5.29 24.21
N ASP A 83 -9.35 -5.97 25.35
CA ASP A 83 -10.28 -5.74 26.47
C ASP A 83 -10.04 -4.40 27.21
N THR A 84 -8.89 -3.76 26.99
CA THR A 84 -8.63 -2.41 27.53
C THR A 84 -9.31 -1.31 26.73
N ILE A 85 -9.80 -1.62 25.54
CA ILE A 85 -10.45 -0.65 24.66
C ILE A 85 -11.91 -0.52 25.07
N PRO A 86 -12.40 0.70 25.37
CA PRO A 86 -13.78 0.91 25.76
C PRO A 86 -14.77 0.41 24.70
N PRO A 87 -15.93 -0.13 25.12
CA PRO A 87 -16.96 -0.55 24.19
C PRO A 87 -17.66 0.64 23.52
N ASN A 88 -18.33 0.38 22.39
CA ASN A 88 -19.17 1.33 21.67
C ASN A 88 -18.44 2.58 21.15
N LEU A 89 -17.17 2.46 20.80
CA LEU A 89 -16.42 3.53 20.16
C LEU A 89 -16.77 3.62 18.65
N ASN A 90 -16.86 4.84 18.15
CA ASN A 90 -16.84 5.08 16.69
C ASN A 90 -15.45 4.79 16.12
N ASP A 91 -15.33 4.71 14.79
CA ASP A 91 -14.10 4.29 14.15
C ASP A 91 -12.94 5.28 14.39
N ASP A 92 -13.19 6.59 14.48
CA ASP A 92 -12.17 7.60 14.79
C ASP A 92 -11.58 7.37 16.21
N LYS A 93 -12.42 7.08 17.18
CA LYS A 93 -11.97 6.80 18.54
C LYS A 93 -11.28 5.44 18.69
N LYS A 94 -11.72 4.43 17.93
CA LYS A 94 -10.99 3.14 17.85
C LYS A 94 -9.58 3.38 17.31
N GLU A 95 -9.46 4.19 16.25
CA GLU A 95 -8.16 4.56 15.67
C GLU A 95 -7.27 5.27 16.69
N GLU A 96 -7.77 6.29 17.37
CA GLU A 96 -7.04 7.03 18.40
C GLU A 96 -6.52 6.11 19.51
N PHE A 97 -7.37 5.21 19.99
CA PHE A 97 -7.02 4.26 21.04
C PHE A 97 -5.95 3.26 20.61
N LEU A 98 -6.13 2.65 19.44
CA LEU A 98 -5.19 1.70 18.88
C LEU A 98 -3.83 2.35 18.57
N TYR A 99 -3.85 3.58 18.04
CA TYR A 99 -2.65 4.37 17.82
C TYR A 99 -1.88 4.61 19.11
N LYS A 100 -2.57 5.06 20.16
CA LYS A 100 -1.95 5.30 21.46
C LYS A 100 -1.35 4.03 22.06
N LEU A 101 -2.08 2.92 22.02
CA LEU A 101 -1.57 1.62 22.48
C LEU A 101 -0.32 1.19 21.70
N SER A 102 -0.32 1.34 20.38
CA SER A 102 0.81 1.01 19.52
C SER A 102 2.01 1.91 19.81
N PHE A 103 1.79 3.20 19.95
CA PHE A 103 2.84 4.18 20.27
C PHE A 103 3.47 3.87 21.64
N ASP A 104 2.67 3.68 22.68
CA ASP A 104 3.15 3.40 24.03
C ASP A 104 3.93 2.07 24.10
N ALA A 105 3.45 1.05 23.36
CA ALA A 105 4.14 -0.24 23.28
C ALA A 105 5.52 -0.12 22.62
N ARG A 106 5.59 0.58 21.48
CA ARG A 106 6.87 0.83 20.77
C ARG A 106 7.84 1.63 21.64
N LYS A 107 7.36 2.71 22.25
CA LYS A 107 8.18 3.57 23.12
C LYS A 107 8.79 2.78 24.27
N LYS A 108 8.00 1.94 24.95
CA LYS A 108 8.50 1.07 26.02
C LYS A 108 9.58 0.10 25.56
N ILE A 109 9.45 -0.46 24.36
CA ILE A 109 10.46 -1.36 23.80
C ILE A 109 11.74 -0.58 23.47
N ASP A 110 11.63 0.59 22.85
CA ASP A 110 12.78 1.43 22.50
C ASP A 110 13.53 1.92 23.76
N GLU A 111 12.82 2.33 24.81
CA GLU A 111 13.41 2.69 26.09
C GLU A 111 14.17 1.52 26.72
N LYS A 112 13.62 0.31 26.69
CA LYS A 112 14.30 -0.89 27.18
C LYS A 112 15.54 -1.22 26.36
N LEU A 113 15.45 -1.16 25.02
CA LEU A 113 16.59 -1.42 24.14
C LEU A 113 17.70 -0.41 24.36
N ASN A 114 17.39 0.88 24.46
CA ASN A 114 18.37 1.93 24.73
C ASN A 114 19.04 1.72 26.10
N SER A 115 18.25 1.44 27.14
CA SER A 115 18.76 1.16 28.46
C SER A 115 19.68 -0.07 28.52
N PHE A 116 19.50 -1.01 27.60
CA PHE A 116 20.35 -2.19 27.49
C PHE A 116 21.67 -1.89 26.77
N ILE A 117 21.60 -1.10 25.66
CA ILE A 117 22.79 -0.71 24.91
C ILE A 117 23.78 0.09 25.78
N GLU A 118 23.26 0.88 26.72
CA GLU A 118 24.06 1.68 27.64
C GLU A 118 24.73 0.87 28.77
N LYS A 119 24.30 -0.36 29.03
CA LYS A 119 24.85 -1.21 30.12
C LYS A 119 26.17 -1.84 29.72
N LYS A 120 27.22 -1.58 30.51
CA LYS A 120 28.56 -2.15 30.31
C LYS A 120 28.64 -3.66 30.60
N GLN A 121 27.71 -4.24 31.32
CA GLN A 121 27.66 -5.68 31.64
C GLN A 121 26.32 -6.26 31.27
N ILE A 122 26.33 -7.35 30.53
CA ILE A 122 25.13 -8.01 30.00
C ILE A 122 24.87 -9.29 30.79
N ASN A 123 23.75 -9.32 31.50
CA ASN A 123 23.27 -10.53 32.20
C ASN A 123 22.55 -11.45 31.17
N PRO A 124 22.79 -12.78 31.18
CA PRO A 124 22.10 -13.74 30.31
C PRO A 124 20.56 -13.65 30.31
N TYR A 125 19.95 -13.38 31.48
CA TYR A 125 18.49 -13.16 31.59
C TYR A 125 18.04 -11.89 30.84
N ALA A 126 18.85 -10.87 30.80
CA ALA A 126 18.56 -9.66 30.07
C ALA A 126 18.58 -9.89 28.53
N ILE A 127 19.43 -10.79 28.05
CA ILE A 127 19.47 -11.17 26.62
C ILE A 127 18.16 -11.82 26.19
N GLU A 128 17.62 -12.73 26.99
CA GLU A 128 16.36 -13.42 26.64
C GLU A 128 15.15 -12.45 26.67
N SER A 129 15.12 -11.54 27.66
CA SER A 129 14.10 -10.46 27.68
C SER A 129 14.15 -9.61 26.42
N ILE A 130 15.36 -9.23 25.96
CA ILE A 130 15.54 -8.42 24.75
C ILE A 130 15.17 -9.18 23.49
N LYS A 131 15.48 -10.46 23.39
CA LYS A 131 15.01 -11.28 22.26
C LYS A 131 13.49 -11.27 22.15
N GLN A 132 12.80 -11.32 23.28
CA GLN A 132 11.34 -11.25 23.30
C GLN A 132 10.85 -9.84 22.93
N ASP A 133 11.49 -8.79 23.43
CA ASP A 133 11.17 -7.41 23.06
C ASP A 133 11.43 -7.14 21.57
N LEU A 134 12.50 -7.68 20.99
CA LEU A 134 12.79 -7.63 19.55
C LEU A 134 11.73 -8.37 18.71
N LYS A 135 11.26 -9.55 19.18
CA LYS A 135 10.14 -10.23 18.51
C LYS A 135 8.87 -9.39 18.53
N ASN A 136 8.58 -8.73 19.64
CA ASN A 136 7.43 -7.83 19.74
C ASN A 136 7.59 -6.61 18.83
N LYS A 137 8.80 -6.03 18.76
CA LYS A 137 9.10 -4.94 17.83
C LYS A 137 8.89 -5.37 16.38
N THR A 138 9.37 -6.56 15.99
CA THR A 138 9.14 -7.11 14.66
C THR A 138 7.65 -7.24 14.33
N ALA A 139 6.80 -7.54 15.31
CA ALA A 139 5.34 -7.57 15.07
C ALA A 139 4.80 -6.18 14.73
N TYR A 140 5.21 -5.13 15.45
CA TYR A 140 4.79 -3.75 15.16
C TYR A 140 5.37 -3.21 13.84
N ASP A 141 6.59 -3.61 13.46
CA ASP A 141 7.17 -3.27 12.17
C ASP A 141 6.42 -3.97 11.02
N THR A 142 5.98 -5.20 11.26
CA THR A 142 5.09 -5.94 10.34
C THR A 142 3.75 -5.24 10.16
N ASP A 143 3.20 -4.63 11.22
CA ASP A 143 1.97 -3.84 11.13
C ASP A 143 2.14 -2.62 10.23
N SER A 144 3.27 -1.93 10.33
CA SER A 144 3.58 -0.80 9.45
C SER A 144 3.70 -1.23 7.98
N LEU A 145 4.32 -2.40 7.74
CA LEU A 145 4.36 -3.00 6.41
C LEU A 145 2.94 -3.39 5.94
N ALA A 146 2.09 -3.90 6.83
CA ALA A 146 0.72 -4.25 6.49
C ALA A 146 -0.09 -3.02 6.03
N ASP A 147 0.06 -1.87 6.67
CA ASP A 147 -0.59 -0.62 6.25
C ASP A 147 -0.10 -0.15 4.88
N TYR A 148 1.22 -0.20 4.66
CA TYR A 148 1.80 0.11 3.36
C TYR A 148 1.27 -0.81 2.24
N MET A 149 1.18 -2.10 2.51
CA MET A 149 0.68 -3.09 1.55
C MET A 149 -0.83 -2.95 1.33
N PHE A 150 -1.60 -2.56 2.36
CA PHE A 150 -3.02 -2.26 2.22
C PHE A 150 -3.26 -1.07 1.28
N ARG A 151 -2.47 0.00 1.42
CA ARG A 151 -2.49 1.15 0.50
C ARG A 151 -2.22 0.70 -0.94
N ARG A 152 -1.19 -0.11 -1.18
CA ARG A 152 -0.88 -0.63 -2.52
C ARG A 152 -2.03 -1.45 -3.10
N LYS A 153 -2.65 -2.30 -2.29
CA LYS A 153 -3.84 -3.07 -2.71
C LYS A 153 -5.02 -2.17 -3.10
N ALA A 154 -5.23 -1.09 -2.35
CA ALA A 154 -6.29 -0.11 -2.67
C ALA A 154 -5.99 0.63 -3.99
N ILE A 155 -4.73 1.01 -4.24
CA ILE A 155 -4.29 1.66 -5.47
C ILE A 155 -4.45 0.73 -6.68
N ILE A 156 -4.08 -0.55 -6.57
CA ILE A 156 -4.30 -1.55 -7.64
C ILE A 156 -5.79 -1.65 -7.97
N LYS A 157 -6.66 -1.72 -6.96
CA LYS A 157 -8.12 -1.76 -7.17
C LYS A 157 -8.66 -0.47 -7.78
N LEU A 158 -8.11 0.68 -7.39
CA LEU A 158 -8.48 1.97 -7.98
C LEU A 158 -8.08 2.00 -9.46
N PHE A 159 -6.87 1.56 -9.77
CA PHE A 159 -6.40 1.49 -11.15
C PHE A 159 -7.31 0.60 -12.01
N ASP A 160 -7.66 -0.59 -11.52
CA ASP A 160 -8.57 -1.50 -12.25
C ASP A 160 -9.92 -0.84 -12.53
N LYS A 161 -10.50 -0.10 -11.55
CA LYS A 161 -11.74 0.66 -11.74
C LYS A 161 -11.63 1.82 -12.73
N LEU A 162 -10.46 2.46 -12.83
CA LEU A 162 -10.26 3.54 -13.79
C LEU A 162 -10.22 3.06 -15.24
N LEU A 163 -9.99 1.77 -15.45
CA LEU A 163 -10.05 1.15 -16.80
C LEU A 163 -11.45 0.79 -17.25
N ASP A 164 -12.44 0.82 -16.37
CA ASP A 164 -13.81 0.52 -16.73
C ASP A 164 -14.51 1.75 -17.32
N ALA A 165 -15.37 1.52 -18.31
CA ALA A 165 -16.24 2.56 -18.82
C ALA A 165 -17.31 2.93 -17.76
N ASP A 166 -17.71 4.18 -17.72
CA ASP A 166 -18.83 4.64 -16.91
C ASP A 166 -20.17 4.10 -17.44
N ALA A 167 -21.27 4.40 -16.73
CA ALA A 167 -22.62 3.97 -17.12
C ALA A 167 -23.06 4.44 -18.52
N ASN A 168 -22.37 5.45 -19.08
CA ASN A 168 -22.62 5.99 -20.42
C ASN A 168 -21.64 5.41 -21.46
N GLY A 169 -20.84 4.42 -21.12
CA GLY A 169 -19.82 3.82 -21.97
C GLY A 169 -18.60 4.71 -22.22
N LYS A 170 -18.37 5.74 -21.39
CA LYS A 170 -17.25 6.66 -21.52
C LYS A 170 -16.10 6.23 -20.63
N TYR A 171 -14.94 6.06 -21.22
CA TYR A 171 -13.69 5.77 -20.49
C TYR A 171 -13.05 7.02 -19.88
N LYS A 172 -12.29 6.83 -18.81
CA LYS A 172 -11.48 7.88 -18.20
C LYS A 172 -10.47 8.44 -19.19
N LEU A 173 -10.00 9.65 -18.92
CA LEU A 173 -8.96 10.27 -19.74
C LEU A 173 -7.60 9.64 -19.43
N GLU A 174 -6.71 9.65 -20.42
CA GLU A 174 -5.32 9.22 -20.27
C GLU A 174 -4.64 9.88 -19.06
N LYS A 175 -4.87 11.17 -18.88
CA LYS A 175 -4.36 11.95 -17.74
C LYS A 175 -4.76 11.40 -16.37
N ASP A 176 -5.92 10.77 -16.25
CA ASP A 176 -6.39 10.23 -14.96
C ASP A 176 -5.55 9.01 -14.56
N ILE A 177 -5.20 8.18 -15.53
CA ILE A 177 -4.31 7.03 -15.35
C ILE A 177 -2.88 7.48 -15.16
N HIS A 178 -2.42 8.40 -16.00
CA HIS A 178 -1.07 8.93 -15.93
C HIS A 178 -0.80 9.55 -14.55
N ASN A 179 -1.69 10.43 -14.06
CA ASN A 179 -1.57 11.03 -12.73
C ASN A 179 -1.63 10.02 -11.58
N LEU A 180 -2.28 8.88 -11.75
CA LEU A 180 -2.23 7.81 -10.75
C LEU A 180 -0.83 7.19 -10.66
N ILE A 181 -0.15 7.04 -11.80
CA ILE A 181 1.20 6.45 -11.88
C ILE A 181 2.25 7.48 -11.45
N PHE A 182 2.22 8.66 -12.07
CA PHE A 182 3.08 9.79 -11.76
C PHE A 182 2.41 11.11 -12.15
N PRO A 183 2.46 12.18 -11.34
CA PRO A 183 1.83 13.45 -11.65
C PRO A 183 2.39 14.08 -12.93
N MET A 184 1.50 14.45 -13.86
CA MET A 184 1.86 15.06 -15.13
C MET A 184 2.51 16.43 -14.95
N GLY A 185 3.46 16.76 -15.81
CA GLY A 185 4.16 18.05 -15.84
C GLY A 185 5.19 18.24 -14.73
N LEU A 186 5.48 17.20 -13.91
CA LEU A 186 6.39 17.28 -12.78
C LEU A 186 7.61 16.37 -12.93
N THR A 187 8.62 16.62 -12.11
CA THR A 187 9.80 15.77 -11.92
C THR A 187 9.80 15.15 -10.54
N ASN A 188 10.62 14.11 -10.32
CA ASN A 188 10.75 13.49 -9.00
C ASN A 188 11.28 14.43 -7.91
N ASN A 189 11.85 15.58 -8.26
CA ASN A 189 12.25 16.62 -7.29
C ASN A 189 11.07 17.47 -6.83
N GLU A 190 9.99 17.49 -7.60
CA GLU A 190 8.77 18.24 -7.34
C GLU A 190 7.67 17.36 -6.70
N VAL A 191 7.90 16.03 -6.63
CA VAL A 191 6.93 15.01 -6.18
C VAL A 191 7.52 14.22 -5.03
N ASN A 192 6.81 14.15 -3.90
CA ASN A 192 7.20 13.26 -2.81
C ASN A 192 7.05 11.79 -3.21
N TYR A 193 7.89 10.93 -2.64
CA TYR A 193 7.90 9.50 -2.93
C TYR A 193 6.51 8.85 -2.73
N GLU A 194 5.75 9.27 -1.72
CA GLU A 194 4.40 8.76 -1.45
C GLU A 194 3.33 9.28 -2.42
N SER A 195 3.65 10.30 -3.23
CA SER A 195 2.71 10.94 -4.14
C SER A 195 2.71 10.35 -5.55
N HIS A 196 3.55 9.36 -5.81
CA HIS A 196 3.56 8.62 -7.07
C HIS A 196 3.47 7.11 -6.87
N ASN A 197 3.13 6.38 -7.93
CA ASN A 197 2.94 4.94 -7.89
C ASN A 197 3.71 4.24 -9.03
N LEU A 198 4.95 4.64 -9.29
CA LEU A 198 5.81 4.01 -10.29
C LEU A 198 6.01 2.51 -10.07
N TRP A 199 5.89 2.05 -8.83
CA TRP A 199 5.89 0.63 -8.48
C TRP A 199 4.77 -0.17 -9.18
N LEU A 200 3.70 0.48 -9.66
CA LEU A 200 2.68 -0.16 -10.50
C LEU A 200 3.29 -0.69 -11.79
N LEU A 201 4.20 0.08 -12.38
CA LEU A 201 4.95 -0.32 -13.58
C LEU A 201 5.94 -1.43 -13.21
N ASP A 202 6.90 -1.11 -12.34
CA ASP A 202 7.83 -2.05 -11.73
C ASP A 202 8.54 -1.37 -10.54
N GLU A 203 8.96 -2.13 -9.52
CA GLU A 203 9.70 -1.60 -8.37
C GLU A 203 11.01 -0.92 -8.78
N ARG A 204 11.71 -1.45 -9.78
CA ARG A 204 12.97 -0.89 -10.30
C ARG A 204 12.84 0.56 -10.77
N PHE A 205 11.65 0.99 -11.22
CA PHE A 205 11.45 2.37 -11.69
C PHE A 205 11.36 3.38 -10.54
N THR A 206 11.10 2.92 -9.33
CA THR A 206 11.11 3.80 -8.14
C THR A 206 12.52 4.22 -7.72
N THR A 207 13.54 3.56 -8.22
CA THR A 207 14.96 3.81 -7.88
C THR A 207 15.68 4.69 -8.89
N TYR A 208 15.01 5.10 -9.96
CA TYR A 208 15.61 5.99 -10.94
C TYR A 208 15.90 7.37 -10.36
N GLN A 209 17.08 7.88 -10.68
CA GLN A 209 17.60 9.12 -10.10
C GLN A 209 16.90 10.36 -10.67
N PHE A 210 16.55 10.32 -11.94
CA PHE A 210 15.78 11.37 -12.58
C PHE A 210 14.53 10.80 -13.25
N ILE A 211 13.39 11.42 -12.95
CA ILE A 211 12.10 11.07 -13.50
C ILE A 211 11.41 12.37 -13.92
N ALA A 212 10.91 12.41 -15.13
CA ALA A 212 10.13 13.52 -15.64
C ALA A 212 8.88 13.00 -16.35
N SER A 213 7.76 13.66 -16.11
CA SER A 213 6.47 13.31 -16.67
C SER A 213 5.96 14.47 -17.52
N ASP A 214 5.59 14.16 -18.78
CA ASP A 214 4.98 15.13 -19.70
C ASP A 214 5.76 16.47 -19.74
N LYS A 215 7.09 16.35 -19.73
CA LYS A 215 8.02 17.48 -19.83
C LYS A 215 8.72 17.44 -21.17
N SER A 216 8.78 18.60 -21.83
CA SER A 216 9.51 18.70 -23.10
C SER A 216 11.00 18.37 -22.93
N ILE A 217 11.57 17.68 -23.87
CA ILE A 217 13.01 17.39 -23.90
C ILE A 217 13.83 18.69 -23.80
N THR A 218 13.31 19.81 -24.33
CA THR A 218 13.92 21.15 -24.18
C THR A 218 14.05 21.57 -22.71
N SER A 219 13.06 21.26 -21.86
CA SER A 219 13.11 21.62 -20.44
C SER A 219 14.07 20.74 -19.63
N ILE A 220 14.40 19.58 -20.16
CA ILE A 220 15.27 18.58 -19.52
C ILE A 220 16.72 18.74 -19.95
N CYS A 221 16.96 18.90 -21.25
CA CYS A 221 18.28 19.11 -21.83
C CYS A 221 18.20 20.35 -22.69
N GLN A 222 19.07 21.31 -22.57
CA GLN A 222 19.10 22.57 -23.34
C GLN A 222 19.09 22.36 -24.87
N LYS A 223 18.02 21.76 -25.41
CA LYS A 223 17.79 21.42 -26.78
C LYS A 223 16.40 21.84 -27.23
N LYS A 224 16.26 22.50 -28.36
CA LYS A 224 14.93 22.76 -28.93
C LYS A 224 14.28 21.44 -29.37
N SER A 225 13.35 20.93 -28.62
CA SER A 225 12.48 19.81 -28.98
C SER A 225 11.13 20.00 -28.28
N SER A 226 10.06 19.99 -29.05
CA SER A 226 8.68 20.03 -28.53
C SER A 226 8.15 18.65 -28.18
N LYS A 227 9.02 17.61 -28.19
CA LYS A 227 8.62 16.24 -27.87
C LYS A 227 8.55 16.07 -26.37
N GLU A 228 7.44 15.53 -25.90
CA GLU A 228 7.10 15.34 -24.50
C GLU A 228 6.76 13.86 -24.31
N PRO A 229 7.69 13.02 -23.80
CA PRO A 229 7.37 11.65 -23.43
C PRO A 229 6.47 11.64 -22.20
N ASP A 230 5.53 10.72 -22.12
CA ASP A 230 4.65 10.61 -20.97
C ASP A 230 5.45 10.37 -19.69
N LEU A 231 6.43 9.45 -19.71
CA LEU A 231 7.43 9.33 -18.64
C LEU A 231 8.83 9.15 -19.26
N LEU A 232 9.78 9.87 -18.70
CA LEU A 232 11.20 9.74 -18.98
C LEU A 232 11.94 9.45 -17.68
N LEU A 233 12.71 8.35 -17.65
CA LEU A 233 13.52 7.97 -16.50
C LEU A 233 14.99 7.84 -16.95
N LEU A 234 15.88 8.40 -16.16
CA LEU A 234 17.32 8.38 -16.42
C LEU A 234 18.08 7.91 -15.17
N ASN A 235 19.05 7.05 -15.38
CA ASN A 235 20.06 6.73 -14.37
C ASN A 235 21.44 7.13 -14.87
N SER A 236 22.32 7.46 -13.93
CA SER A 236 23.73 7.74 -14.14
C SER A 236 24.55 7.10 -13.03
N ASP A 237 25.79 6.71 -13.32
CA ASP A 237 26.67 6.09 -12.33
C ASP A 237 27.13 7.06 -11.23
N ASP A 238 27.11 8.38 -11.54
CA ASP A 238 27.51 9.44 -10.60
C ASP A 238 26.40 10.51 -10.49
N PHE A 239 25.61 10.43 -9.45
CA PHE A 239 24.54 11.38 -9.19
C PHE A 239 24.85 12.32 -8.03
N PHE A 240 24.97 13.62 -8.31
CA PHE A 240 25.37 14.59 -7.28
C PHE A 240 24.37 15.73 -7.00
N ASP A 241 23.26 15.85 -7.73
CA ASP A 241 22.33 16.95 -7.49
C ASP A 241 20.95 16.65 -8.06
N ASN A 242 19.93 17.28 -7.47
CA ASN A 242 18.51 17.23 -7.85
C ASN A 242 18.19 17.76 -9.26
N ARG A 243 19.18 18.03 -10.06
CA ARG A 243 19.06 18.42 -11.46
C ARG A 243 19.96 17.51 -12.27
N ILE A 244 19.62 17.30 -13.54
CA ILE A 244 20.47 16.49 -14.41
C ILE A 244 21.90 17.02 -14.38
N SER A 245 22.70 16.51 -13.49
CA SER A 245 24.15 16.70 -13.45
C SER A 245 24.74 15.31 -13.42
N PHE A 246 25.26 14.89 -14.56
CA PHE A 246 25.83 13.57 -14.75
C PHE A 246 27.34 13.62 -14.66
N GLY A 247 27.91 12.60 -14.07
CA GLY A 247 29.28 12.16 -14.30
C GLY A 247 30.39 12.88 -13.57
N ASN A 248 31.51 12.20 -13.55
CA ASN A 248 32.81 12.62 -13.08
C ASN A 248 33.35 13.81 -13.86
N GLY A 249 32.80 14.99 -13.64
CA GLY A 249 33.42 16.27 -13.98
C GLY A 249 33.44 16.68 -15.46
N ASN A 250 33.43 15.78 -16.45
CA ASN A 250 33.60 16.16 -17.84
C ASN A 250 32.57 15.64 -18.83
N VAL A 251 31.86 14.55 -18.54
CA VAL A 251 30.92 13.94 -19.48
C VAL A 251 29.74 13.35 -18.72
N GLY A 252 28.52 13.79 -19.03
CA GLY A 252 27.31 13.23 -18.47
C GLY A 252 26.94 11.93 -19.14
N GLU A 253 27.50 10.81 -18.72
CA GLU A 253 27.12 9.49 -19.19
C GLU A 253 25.83 9.03 -18.50
N ILE A 254 24.84 8.63 -19.29
CA ILE A 254 23.63 8.01 -18.82
C ILE A 254 23.84 6.50 -18.81
N SER A 255 23.68 5.87 -17.64
CA SER A 255 23.80 4.42 -17.51
C SER A 255 22.56 3.66 -17.99
N SER A 256 21.39 4.29 -17.97
CA SER A 256 20.17 3.76 -18.60
C SER A 256 19.14 4.83 -18.88
N LEU A 257 18.36 4.63 -19.96
CA LEU A 257 17.27 5.49 -20.40
C LEU A 257 15.99 4.67 -20.53
N VAL A 258 14.91 5.13 -19.92
CA VAL A 258 13.58 4.52 -20.04
C VAL A 258 12.56 5.54 -20.50
N ILE A 259 11.72 5.16 -21.45
CA ILE A 259 10.62 5.98 -21.96
C ILE A 259 9.33 5.18 -21.91
N PHE A 260 8.28 5.77 -21.36
CA PHE A 260 6.91 5.25 -21.41
C PHE A 260 6.06 6.12 -22.30
N GLU A 261 5.18 5.47 -23.03
CA GLU A 261 4.09 6.07 -23.80
C GLU A 261 2.79 5.38 -23.40
N PHE A 262 1.85 6.13 -22.84
CA PHE A 262 0.53 5.64 -22.49
C PHE A 262 -0.46 5.90 -23.63
N LYS A 263 -1.47 5.06 -23.76
CA LYS A 263 -2.60 5.27 -24.65
C LYS A 263 -3.88 5.26 -23.88
N ARG A 264 -4.78 6.15 -24.21
CA ARG A 264 -6.06 6.29 -23.52
C ARG A 264 -6.82 4.95 -23.47
N PRO A 265 -7.41 4.55 -22.32
CA PRO A 265 -8.34 3.43 -22.27
C PRO A 265 -9.52 3.63 -23.22
N GLY A 266 -9.96 2.55 -23.86
CA GLY A 266 -11.02 2.59 -24.84
C GLY A 266 -10.71 3.37 -26.12
N ASP A 267 -9.46 3.82 -26.29
CA ASP A 267 -9.07 4.50 -27.55
C ASP A 267 -9.05 3.49 -28.69
N THR A 268 -10.01 3.66 -29.59
CA THR A 268 -10.09 2.88 -30.84
C THR A 268 -9.42 3.59 -32.02
N ALA A 269 -8.86 4.78 -31.83
CA ALA A 269 -8.20 5.51 -32.91
C ALA A 269 -6.99 4.75 -33.45
N HIS A 270 -6.25 4.09 -32.55
CA HIS A 270 -5.18 3.16 -32.92
C HIS A 270 -5.68 1.78 -33.37
N GLN A 271 -6.97 1.48 -33.17
CA GLN A 271 -7.62 0.25 -33.63
C GLN A 271 -8.30 0.43 -34.98
N LYS A 272 -8.72 1.65 -35.31
CA LYS A 272 -9.39 1.93 -36.57
C LYS A 272 -8.36 1.95 -37.68
N THR A 273 -8.27 0.85 -38.37
CA THR A 273 -7.73 0.76 -39.75
C THR A 273 -8.58 1.61 -40.71
N LYS A 274 -8.59 2.92 -40.53
CA LYS A 274 -8.96 3.79 -41.67
C LYS A 274 -7.89 3.56 -42.73
N ASN A 275 -8.25 2.85 -43.75
CA ASN A 275 -7.43 2.56 -44.95
C ASN A 275 -6.29 1.53 -44.77
N ASN A 276 -6.46 0.42 -44.01
CA ASN A 276 -5.41 -0.58 -43.84
C ASN A 276 -4.07 -0.03 -43.28
N TYR A 277 -4.08 1.11 -42.59
CA TYR A 277 -2.87 1.68 -42.03
C TYR A 277 -2.41 0.79 -40.85
N ARG A 278 -1.34 0.07 -41.10
CA ARG A 278 -0.64 -0.76 -40.12
C ARG A 278 0.59 0.03 -39.72
N TRP A 279 0.82 0.19 -38.43
CA TRP A 279 1.97 0.90 -37.87
C TRP A 279 2.81 -0.05 -37.02
N GLU A 280 4.11 0.17 -37.03
CA GLU A 280 5.01 -0.57 -36.15
C GLU A 280 4.98 0.04 -34.73
N PHE A 281 4.99 -0.80 -33.70
CA PHE A 281 4.94 -0.32 -32.31
C PHE A 281 6.07 0.65 -31.98
N SER A 282 7.28 0.45 -32.55
CA SER A 282 8.43 1.35 -32.31
C SER A 282 8.18 2.77 -32.77
N GLU A 283 7.34 3.02 -33.81
CA GLU A 283 7.08 4.35 -34.35
C GLU A 283 6.59 5.36 -33.29
N LEU A 284 5.95 4.88 -32.22
CA LEU A 284 5.51 5.74 -31.11
C LEU A 284 6.67 6.28 -30.27
N LEU A 285 7.77 5.54 -30.20
CA LEU A 285 8.92 5.85 -29.36
C LEU A 285 10.14 6.36 -30.16
N ASP A 286 10.26 6.02 -31.45
CA ASP A 286 11.41 6.34 -32.30
C ASP A 286 11.74 7.83 -32.21
N LYS A 287 10.71 8.68 -32.28
CA LYS A 287 10.85 10.14 -32.21
C LYS A 287 11.59 10.63 -30.95
N TYR A 288 11.44 9.91 -29.83
CA TYR A 288 12.08 10.27 -28.56
C TYR A 288 13.50 9.72 -28.50
N PHE A 289 13.68 8.44 -28.85
CA PHE A 289 15.00 7.83 -28.83
C PHE A 289 15.96 8.48 -29.84
N ASP A 290 15.48 8.83 -31.02
CA ASP A 290 16.27 9.58 -32.01
C ASP A 290 16.80 10.91 -31.45
N ASP A 291 15.97 11.62 -30.69
CA ASP A 291 16.38 12.86 -30.05
C ASP A 291 17.48 12.65 -29.00
N PHE A 292 17.48 11.52 -28.30
CA PHE A 292 18.51 11.21 -27.32
C PHE A 292 19.77 10.60 -27.94
N ILE A 293 19.65 9.79 -29.00
CA ILE A 293 20.77 9.06 -29.58
C ILE A 293 21.56 9.92 -30.61
N TYR A 294 20.85 10.58 -31.54
CA TYR A 294 21.47 11.22 -32.66
C TYR A 294 21.74 12.72 -32.49
N ASN A 295 21.44 13.28 -31.35
CA ASN A 295 21.64 14.70 -31.14
C ASN A 295 22.80 14.98 -30.19
N GLU A 296 23.92 15.40 -30.77
CA GLU A 296 25.20 15.62 -30.09
C GLU A 296 25.22 16.89 -29.18
N ASN A 297 24.28 17.82 -29.33
CA ASN A 297 24.30 19.13 -28.67
C ASN A 297 23.45 19.21 -27.41
N LYS A 298 23.16 18.07 -26.74
CA LYS A 298 22.42 18.07 -25.49
C LYS A 298 23.33 18.45 -24.32
N LYS A 299 22.94 19.49 -23.61
CA LYS A 299 23.64 19.91 -22.40
C LYS A 299 22.68 19.93 -21.23
N ASN A 300 23.17 19.55 -20.07
CA ASN A 300 22.47 19.76 -18.81
C ASN A 300 22.55 21.23 -18.37
N TYR A 301 21.92 21.57 -17.27
CA TYR A 301 21.93 22.94 -16.74
C TYR A 301 23.31 23.46 -16.34
N LYS A 302 24.28 22.56 -16.14
CA LYS A 302 25.69 22.91 -15.85
C LYS A 302 26.52 23.10 -17.12
N GLY A 303 25.91 22.97 -18.30
CA GLY A 303 26.59 23.08 -19.59
C GLY A 303 27.37 21.83 -20.01
N GLN A 304 27.26 20.73 -19.27
CA GLN A 304 27.89 19.45 -19.59
C GLN A 304 27.08 18.71 -20.67
N HIS A 305 27.74 18.02 -21.56
CA HIS A 305 27.07 17.21 -22.57
C HIS A 305 26.33 16.03 -21.92
N VAL A 306 25.09 15.81 -22.31
CA VAL A 306 24.30 14.63 -21.96
C VAL A 306 24.51 13.57 -23.04
N ILE A 307 25.20 12.51 -22.72
CA ILE A 307 25.54 11.46 -23.67
C ILE A 307 24.65 10.24 -23.45
N VAL A 308 23.90 9.91 -24.49
CA VAL A 308 23.21 8.62 -24.65
C VAL A 308 23.74 8.03 -25.94
N ASP A 309 24.67 7.11 -25.83
CA ASP A 309 25.23 6.46 -27.00
C ASP A 309 24.44 5.20 -27.43
N LYS A 310 24.91 4.53 -28.50
CA LYS A 310 24.27 3.30 -28.96
C LYS A 310 24.40 2.16 -27.95
N ALA A 311 25.42 2.14 -27.15
CA ALA A 311 25.70 1.10 -26.16
C ALA A 311 24.90 1.31 -24.86
N THR A 312 24.50 2.55 -24.54
CA THR A 312 23.66 2.85 -23.38
C THR A 312 22.40 1.96 -23.41
N PRO A 313 22.08 1.20 -22.34
CA PRO A 313 20.84 0.43 -22.24
C PRO A 313 19.61 1.33 -22.32
N LYS A 314 18.72 1.03 -23.23
CA LYS A 314 17.49 1.78 -23.47
C LYS A 314 16.29 0.87 -23.39
N PHE A 315 15.23 1.36 -22.74
CA PHE A 315 13.98 0.64 -22.58
C PHE A 315 12.81 1.51 -22.98
N GLY A 316 11.97 1.00 -23.87
CA GLY A 316 10.74 1.63 -24.30
C GLY A 316 9.53 0.81 -23.85
N TYR A 317 8.53 1.45 -23.29
CA TYR A 317 7.30 0.80 -22.87
C TYR A 317 6.09 1.51 -23.50
N ILE A 318 5.24 0.74 -24.16
CA ILE A 318 3.97 1.23 -24.69
C ILE A 318 2.85 0.52 -23.94
N ILE A 319 2.03 1.30 -23.24
CA ILE A 319 0.92 0.80 -22.46
C ILE A 319 -0.38 1.22 -23.10
N MET A 320 -1.22 0.24 -23.47
CA MET A 320 -2.51 0.50 -24.14
C MET A 320 -3.62 -0.36 -23.53
N ASP A 321 -4.85 -0.09 -23.89
CA ASP A 321 -5.98 -0.86 -23.37
C ASP A 321 -6.07 -2.24 -24.00
N VAL A 322 -6.08 -2.29 -25.32
CA VAL A 322 -6.20 -3.52 -26.13
C VAL A 322 -5.18 -3.50 -27.24
N ILE A 323 -4.51 -4.61 -27.48
CA ILE A 323 -3.66 -4.84 -28.66
C ILE A 323 -4.52 -5.58 -29.69
N PRO A 324 -5.01 -4.91 -30.76
CA PRO A 324 -5.83 -5.55 -31.76
C PRO A 324 -5.07 -6.66 -32.49
N LYS A 325 -5.74 -7.77 -32.78
CA LYS A 325 -5.11 -8.90 -33.45
C LYS A 325 -4.44 -8.51 -34.78
N SER A 326 -5.10 -7.68 -35.60
CA SER A 326 -4.54 -7.22 -36.87
C SER A 326 -3.25 -6.42 -36.72
N LEU A 327 -3.13 -5.64 -35.62
CA LEU A 327 -1.92 -4.89 -35.31
C LEU A 327 -0.83 -5.82 -34.76
N ALA A 328 -1.22 -6.79 -33.93
CA ALA A 328 -0.32 -7.81 -33.41
C ALA A 328 0.29 -8.66 -34.55
N ASP A 329 -0.55 -9.21 -35.42
CA ASP A 329 -0.12 -10.02 -36.58
C ASP A 329 0.83 -9.24 -37.50
N TYR A 330 0.56 -7.93 -37.72
CA TYR A 330 1.44 -7.08 -38.50
C TYR A 330 2.82 -6.89 -37.86
N ASN A 331 2.84 -6.66 -36.52
CA ASN A 331 4.09 -6.44 -35.80
C ASN A 331 4.89 -7.75 -35.66
N GLU A 332 4.23 -8.91 -35.47
CA GLU A 332 4.90 -10.20 -35.52
C GLU A 332 5.65 -10.39 -36.84
N GLY A 333 5.05 -10.00 -37.98
CA GLY A 333 5.70 -9.97 -39.29
C GLY A 333 6.87 -8.99 -39.43
N LYS A 334 7.03 -8.07 -38.46
CA LYS A 334 8.13 -7.09 -38.35
C LYS A 334 9.19 -7.49 -37.32
N GLY A 335 9.16 -8.70 -36.82
CA GLY A 335 10.13 -9.23 -35.87
C GLY A 335 9.80 -8.88 -34.38
N TRP A 336 8.55 -8.54 -34.09
CA TRP A 336 8.08 -8.49 -32.71
C TRP A 336 7.75 -9.90 -32.22
N HIS A 337 8.12 -10.17 -30.98
CA HIS A 337 7.90 -11.46 -30.35
C HIS A 337 6.82 -11.36 -29.29
N LYS A 338 5.90 -12.29 -29.28
CA LYS A 338 4.88 -12.40 -28.25
C LYS A 338 5.43 -13.14 -27.02
N THR A 339 5.22 -12.56 -25.84
CA THR A 339 5.55 -13.23 -24.58
C THR A 339 4.47 -14.26 -24.16
N PRO A 340 4.78 -15.21 -23.28
CA PRO A 340 3.76 -16.09 -22.69
C PRO A 340 2.65 -15.35 -21.93
N PHE A 341 2.90 -14.10 -21.54
CA PHE A 341 1.94 -13.24 -20.82
C PHE A 341 1.12 -12.35 -21.75
N ASN A 342 1.18 -12.57 -23.07
CA ASN A 342 0.48 -11.81 -24.12
C ASN A 342 0.92 -10.35 -24.26
N SER A 343 2.09 -9.96 -23.76
CA SER A 343 2.78 -8.73 -24.17
C SER A 343 3.60 -8.99 -25.44
N TYR A 344 4.09 -7.93 -26.06
CA TYR A 344 4.97 -8.00 -27.22
C TYR A 344 6.27 -7.29 -26.91
N TYR A 345 7.38 -7.81 -27.44
CA TYR A 345 8.68 -7.16 -27.32
C TYR A 345 9.50 -7.26 -28.60
N LYS A 346 10.42 -6.33 -28.72
CA LYS A 346 11.45 -6.32 -29.77
C LYS A 346 12.74 -5.76 -29.20
N MET A 347 13.86 -6.41 -29.54
CA MET A 347 15.19 -5.89 -29.28
C MET A 347 15.75 -5.27 -30.55
N ILE A 348 16.25 -4.05 -30.48
CA ILE A 348 16.95 -3.34 -31.54
C ILE A 348 18.44 -3.35 -31.21
N ASP A 349 19.13 -4.42 -31.59
CA ASP A 349 20.51 -4.71 -31.19
C ASP A 349 21.49 -3.57 -31.50
N GLY A 350 21.38 -2.95 -32.69
CA GLY A 350 22.23 -1.83 -33.09
C GLY A 350 22.13 -0.59 -32.21
N LEU A 351 21.10 -0.50 -31.37
CA LEU A 351 20.84 0.64 -30.48
C LEU A 351 20.83 0.23 -29.00
N ASN A 352 21.01 -1.04 -28.66
CA ASN A 352 20.82 -1.58 -27.31
C ASN A 352 19.48 -1.13 -26.72
N LEU A 353 18.41 -1.24 -27.52
CA LEU A 353 17.07 -0.77 -27.18
C LEU A 353 16.09 -1.93 -27.11
N HIS A 354 15.54 -2.16 -25.94
CA HIS A 354 14.43 -3.10 -25.71
C HIS A 354 13.12 -2.34 -25.67
N ILE A 355 12.14 -2.73 -26.49
CA ILE A 355 10.80 -2.16 -26.46
C ILE A 355 9.80 -3.25 -26.07
N GLU A 356 8.92 -2.93 -25.14
CA GLU A 356 7.82 -3.80 -24.71
C GLU A 356 6.47 -3.09 -24.88
N VAL A 357 5.47 -3.85 -25.37
CA VAL A 357 4.09 -3.39 -25.51
C VAL A 357 3.20 -4.30 -24.69
N LEU A 358 2.46 -3.71 -23.77
CA LEU A 358 1.56 -4.43 -22.87
C LEU A 358 0.25 -3.67 -22.67
N THR A 359 -0.76 -4.39 -22.16
CA THR A 359 -2.03 -3.75 -21.81
C THR A 359 -2.04 -3.27 -20.36
N PHE A 360 -2.88 -2.27 -20.07
CA PHE A 360 -3.11 -1.83 -18.69
C PHE A 360 -3.53 -2.99 -17.77
N ARG A 361 -4.36 -3.92 -18.28
CA ARG A 361 -4.80 -5.08 -17.49
C ARG A 361 -3.65 -6.06 -17.20
N GLN A 362 -2.71 -6.21 -18.13
CA GLN A 362 -1.48 -6.97 -17.86
C GLN A 362 -0.61 -6.28 -16.81
N LEU A 363 -0.51 -4.94 -16.88
CA LEU A 363 0.22 -4.15 -15.89
C LEU A 363 -0.36 -4.35 -14.48
N ILE A 364 -1.67 -4.24 -14.33
CA ILE A 364 -2.38 -4.49 -13.06
C ILE A 364 -2.16 -5.91 -12.57
N LYS A 365 -2.27 -6.90 -13.46
CA LYS A 365 -2.02 -8.30 -13.13
C LYS A 365 -0.60 -8.50 -12.61
N ASN A 366 0.40 -7.97 -13.32
CA ASN A 366 1.80 -8.05 -12.94
C ASN A 366 2.04 -7.39 -11.56
N ALA A 367 1.47 -6.18 -11.33
CA ALA A 367 1.55 -5.51 -10.04
C ALA A 367 0.89 -6.34 -8.92
N SER A 368 -0.28 -6.92 -9.17
CA SER A 368 -0.97 -7.79 -8.22
C SER A 368 -0.16 -9.03 -7.88
N GLU A 369 0.39 -9.72 -8.88
CA GLU A 369 1.17 -10.95 -8.70
C GLU A 369 2.46 -10.70 -7.91
N ARG A 370 3.15 -9.59 -8.15
CA ARG A 370 4.34 -9.20 -7.35
C ARG A 370 4.01 -8.99 -5.87
N HIS A 371 2.81 -8.50 -5.56
CA HIS A 371 2.41 -8.18 -4.19
C HIS A 371 1.62 -9.29 -3.48
N ASN A 372 1.08 -10.27 -4.22
CA ASN A 372 0.28 -11.36 -3.66
C ASN A 372 0.95 -12.12 -2.50
N PRO A 373 2.26 -12.42 -2.50
CA PRO A 373 2.90 -13.08 -1.37
C PRO A 373 2.78 -12.28 -0.08
N PHE A 374 2.88 -10.95 -0.17
CA PHE A 374 2.71 -10.04 0.98
C PHE A 374 1.24 -9.94 1.39
N PHE A 375 0.33 -9.79 0.42
CA PHE A 375 -1.11 -9.74 0.68
C PHE A 375 -1.58 -11.02 1.39
N ASN A 376 -1.16 -12.18 0.92
CA ASN A 376 -1.51 -13.45 1.54
C ASN A 376 -0.95 -13.58 2.96
N LYS A 377 0.32 -13.19 3.18
CA LYS A 377 0.96 -13.28 4.49
C LYS A 377 0.38 -12.30 5.52
N LEU A 378 0.02 -11.10 5.09
CA LEU A 378 -0.40 -10.01 5.99
C LEU A 378 -1.91 -9.97 6.23
N PHE A 379 -2.72 -10.44 5.28
CA PHE A 379 -4.18 -10.30 5.32
C PHE A 379 -4.93 -11.63 5.35
N THR A 380 -4.25 -12.77 5.24
CA THR A 380 -4.87 -14.07 5.50
C THR A 380 -4.71 -14.38 6.98
N THR A 381 -5.78 -14.33 7.72
CA THR A 381 -5.85 -14.87 9.09
C THR A 381 -5.69 -16.38 9.02
N HIS A 382 -4.63 -16.89 9.62
CA HIS A 382 -4.50 -18.31 9.95
C HIS A 382 -5.35 -18.63 11.16
#